data_48cda615bb2cbbadb78edc0c6388ce6e
#
_entry.id   48cda615bb2cbbadb78edc0c6388ce6e
#
_cell.length_a   1.000
_cell.length_b   1.000
_cell.length_c   1.000
_cell.angle_alpha   90.00
_cell.angle_beta   90.00
_cell.angle_gamma   90.00
#
_symmetry.space_group_name_H-M   'P 1'
#
loop_
_entity.id
_entity.type
_entity.pdbx_description
1 polymer ?
#
loop_
_entity_poly.entity_id
_entity_poly.type
_entity_poly.pdbx_seq_one_letter_code
_entity_poly.pdbx_strand_id
1 'polypeptide(L)'
;MKVELCLIKERIIKDKIWIILLFAILIIEYFSYYIEFNDFSINNQYYISLIGYPFAEISTNISVLYNMYCIVYLVYFSITYFNHELEDLKEYIIVREKSKKWIVRKIFFIFLYIILIKLLLIFMLNLFCSFRYNIGVSYYLLTFLYIISISILSITINNIVKSNTVATIVSVLLSYLLYFEFD
;
A
#
# COMPACT_ATOMS: atom_id res chain seq x y z
N MET A 1 3.11 -9.90 -20.74
CA MET A 1 4.08 -9.05 -20.03
C MET A 1 4.10 -7.60 -20.52
N LYS A 2 4.33 -7.31 -21.81
CA LYS A 2 4.31 -5.91 -22.32
C LYS A 2 2.97 -5.19 -22.08
N VAL A 3 1.83 -5.86 -22.27
CA VAL A 3 0.49 -5.29 -22.05
C VAL A 3 0.28 -4.90 -20.60
N GLU A 4 0.63 -5.77 -19.64
CA GLU A 4 0.47 -5.49 -18.21
C GLU A 4 1.33 -4.31 -17.73
N LEU A 5 2.56 -4.21 -18.25
CA LEU A 5 3.43 -3.06 -17.95
C LEU A 5 2.85 -1.76 -18.52
N CYS A 6 2.21 -1.81 -19.69
CA CYS A 6 1.53 -0.66 -20.26
C CYS A 6 0.33 -0.23 -19.39
N LEU A 7 -0.48 -1.19 -18.94
CA LEU A 7 -1.62 -0.94 -18.05
C LEU A 7 -1.20 -0.33 -16.70
N ILE A 8 -0.11 -0.85 -16.11
CA ILE A 8 0.45 -0.27 -14.88
C ILE A 8 0.92 1.17 -15.14
N LYS A 9 1.63 1.43 -16.24
CA LYS A 9 2.07 2.78 -16.59
C LYS A 9 0.90 3.74 -16.75
N GLU A 10 -0.14 3.35 -17.48
CA GLU A 10 -1.35 4.16 -17.64
C GLU A 10 -2.01 4.42 -16.28
N ARG A 11 -2.05 3.41 -15.42
CA ARG A 11 -2.62 3.55 -14.08
C ARG A 11 -1.81 4.50 -13.21
N ILE A 12 -0.49 4.42 -13.21
CA ILE A 12 0.38 5.36 -12.49
C ILE A 12 0.11 6.79 -12.96
N ILE A 13 -0.08 7.01 -14.26
CA ILE A 13 -0.39 8.34 -14.80
C ILE A 13 -1.75 8.83 -14.33
N LYS A 14 -2.76 7.97 -14.29
CA LYS A 14 -4.10 8.30 -13.76
C LYS A 14 -4.07 8.59 -12.27
N ASP A 15 -3.31 7.81 -11.51
CA ASP A 15 -3.23 7.89 -10.06
C ASP A 15 -2.12 8.85 -9.57
N LYS A 16 -1.49 9.63 -10.47
CA LYS A 16 -0.39 10.55 -10.13
C LYS A 16 -0.71 11.48 -8.96
N ILE A 17 -1.95 11.99 -8.88
CA ILE A 17 -2.39 12.89 -7.81
C ILE A 17 -2.35 12.17 -6.47
N TRP A 18 -2.83 10.93 -6.40
CA TRP A 18 -2.81 10.11 -5.20
C TRP A 18 -1.38 9.81 -4.72
N ILE A 19 -0.49 9.53 -5.66
CA ILE A 19 0.94 9.30 -5.38
C ILE A 19 1.59 10.59 -4.86
N ILE A 20 1.33 11.73 -5.50
CA ILE A 20 1.84 13.04 -5.06
C ILE A 20 1.34 13.36 -3.64
N LEU A 21 0.05 13.15 -3.35
CA LEU A 21 -0.51 13.34 -2.02
C LEU A 21 0.15 12.44 -0.98
N LEU A 22 0.45 11.20 -1.30
CA LEU A 22 1.12 10.27 -0.41
C LEU A 22 2.53 10.78 -0.03
N PHE A 23 3.28 11.31 -0.99
CA PHE A 23 4.58 11.95 -0.72
C PHE A 23 4.43 13.25 0.07
N ALA A 24 3.41 14.06 -0.25
CA ALA A 24 3.17 15.30 0.48
C ALA A 24 2.84 15.04 1.97
N ILE A 25 2.00 14.05 2.25
CA ILE A 25 1.67 13.65 3.63
C ILE A 25 2.94 13.15 4.36
N LEU A 26 3.79 12.37 3.70
CA LEU A 26 5.04 11.89 4.26
C LEU A 26 5.98 13.06 4.63
N ILE A 27 6.08 14.07 3.77
CA ILE A 27 6.89 15.27 4.02
C ILE A 27 6.31 16.06 5.19
N ILE A 28 4.99 16.26 5.22
CA ILE A 28 4.31 16.97 6.31
C ILE A 28 4.56 16.26 7.64
N GLU A 29 4.45 14.93 7.66
CA GLU A 29 4.70 14.11 8.83
C GLU A 29 6.12 14.28 9.35
N TYR A 30 7.12 14.24 8.45
CA TYR A 30 8.51 14.44 8.81
C TYR A 30 8.75 15.83 9.44
N PHE A 31 8.18 16.89 8.87
CA PHE A 31 8.31 18.24 9.42
C PHE A 31 7.55 18.40 10.73
N SER A 32 6.38 17.77 10.89
CA SER A 32 5.62 17.80 12.14
C SER A 32 6.41 17.16 13.28
N TYR A 33 7.04 16.02 13.03
CA TYR A 33 7.92 15.40 14.00
C TYR A 33 9.10 16.30 14.39
N TYR A 34 9.73 16.96 13.41
CA TYR A 34 10.81 17.91 13.68
C TYR A 34 10.38 19.07 14.55
N ILE A 35 9.20 19.63 14.31
CA ILE A 35 8.65 20.75 15.09
C ILE A 35 8.35 20.32 16.53
N GLU A 36 7.81 19.10 16.70
CA GLU A 36 7.41 18.59 18.02
C GLU A 36 8.62 18.25 18.89
N PHE A 37 9.63 17.61 18.33
CA PHE A 37 10.78 17.09 19.09
C PHE A 37 12.04 17.97 19.00
N ASN A 38 12.02 19.00 18.18
CA ASN A 38 13.17 19.91 17.91
C ASN A 38 14.48 19.18 17.55
N ASP A 39 14.37 17.97 17.03
CA ASP A 39 15.48 17.09 16.67
C ASP A 39 15.23 16.44 15.30
N PHE A 40 16.27 16.43 14.45
CA PHE A 40 16.24 15.68 13.19
C PHE A 40 16.56 14.19 13.40
N SER A 41 16.92 13.77 14.60
CA SER A 41 17.11 12.37 14.92
C SER A 41 15.76 11.68 15.18
N ILE A 42 15.17 11.13 14.13
CA ILE A 42 13.97 10.30 14.25
C ILE A 42 14.31 9.09 15.14
N ASN A 43 13.45 8.79 16.13
CA ASN A 43 13.59 7.58 16.93
C ASN A 43 13.33 6.33 16.06
N ASN A 44 13.99 5.22 16.37
CA ASN A 44 13.81 3.95 15.67
C ASN A 44 12.34 3.49 15.64
N GLN A 45 11.61 3.65 16.74
CA GLN A 45 10.19 3.31 16.83
C GLN A 45 9.33 4.14 15.88
N TYR A 46 9.58 5.43 15.81
CA TYR A 46 8.88 6.31 14.88
C TYR A 46 9.18 5.97 13.41
N TYR A 47 10.45 5.67 13.09
CA TYR A 47 10.79 5.20 11.74
C TYR A 47 10.07 3.89 11.40
N ILE A 48 9.98 2.94 12.33
CA ILE A 48 9.26 1.69 12.17
C ILE A 48 7.76 1.97 11.90
N SER A 49 7.16 2.91 12.60
CA SER A 49 5.77 3.32 12.36
C SER A 49 5.59 3.94 10.97
N LEU A 50 6.52 4.78 10.50
CA LEU A 50 6.46 5.40 9.17
C LEU A 50 6.60 4.41 8.02
N ILE A 51 7.36 3.33 8.18
CA ILE A 51 7.38 2.27 7.16
C ILE A 51 6.07 1.47 7.11
N GLY A 52 5.17 1.68 8.09
CA GLY A 52 3.87 1.01 8.18
C GLY A 52 3.95 -0.39 8.75
N TYR A 53 4.83 -0.61 9.71
CA TYR A 53 4.89 -1.87 10.46
C TYR A 53 3.62 -2.01 11.32
N PRO A 54 2.88 -3.14 11.20
CA PRO A 54 1.55 -3.27 11.81
C PRO A 54 1.54 -3.30 13.34
N PHE A 55 2.67 -3.57 13.96
CA PHE A 55 2.83 -3.66 15.43
C PHE A 55 3.72 -2.53 15.97
N ALA A 56 3.84 -1.40 15.28
CA ALA A 56 4.59 -0.27 15.76
C ALA A 56 3.71 0.56 16.71
N GLU A 57 4.26 0.95 17.83
CA GLU A 57 3.67 1.99 18.68
C GLU A 57 3.53 3.27 17.85
N ILE A 58 2.31 3.77 17.75
CA ILE A 58 2.02 4.96 16.97
C ILE A 58 2.35 6.18 17.82
N SER A 59 3.38 6.90 17.42
CA SER A 59 3.88 8.04 18.19
C SER A 59 3.11 9.35 17.93
N THR A 60 2.44 9.48 16.77
CA THR A 60 1.73 10.71 16.39
C THR A 60 0.44 10.43 15.65
N ASN A 61 -0.57 11.33 15.79
CA ASN A 61 -1.83 11.24 15.04
C ASN A 61 -1.63 11.32 13.52
N ILE A 62 -0.58 12.02 13.08
CA ILE A 62 -0.29 12.20 11.66
C ILE A 62 0.31 10.92 11.07
N SER A 63 1.13 10.18 11.83
CA SER A 63 1.67 8.89 11.37
C SER A 63 0.56 7.86 11.12
N VAL A 64 -0.50 7.90 11.95
CA VAL A 64 -1.73 7.11 11.72
C VAL A 64 -2.35 7.49 10.39
N LEU A 65 -2.58 8.78 10.15
CA LEU A 65 -3.20 9.27 8.90
C LEU A 65 -2.38 8.89 7.68
N TYR A 66 -1.05 8.99 7.76
CA TYR A 66 -0.16 8.57 6.68
C TYR A 66 -0.31 7.08 6.37
N ASN A 67 -0.27 6.22 7.40
CA ASN A 67 -0.41 4.78 7.22
C ASN A 67 -1.79 4.41 6.70
N MET A 68 -2.86 5.03 7.22
CA MET A 68 -4.23 4.86 6.70
C MET A 68 -4.28 5.19 5.22
N TYR A 69 -3.78 6.35 4.84
CA TYR A 69 -3.80 6.78 3.45
C TYR A 69 -3.04 5.82 2.54
N CYS A 70 -1.86 5.36 2.98
CA CYS A 70 -1.07 4.39 2.25
C CYS A 70 -1.82 3.06 2.03
N ILE A 71 -2.46 2.53 3.08
CA ILE A 71 -3.26 1.30 2.99
C ILE A 71 -4.46 1.50 2.07
N VAL A 72 -5.23 2.59 2.27
CA VAL A 72 -6.40 2.92 1.43
C VAL A 72 -6.00 2.98 -0.04
N TYR A 73 -4.91 3.68 -0.35
CA TYR A 73 -4.42 3.80 -1.73
C TYR A 73 -4.04 2.45 -2.34
N LEU A 74 -3.23 1.65 -1.64
CA LEU A 74 -2.76 0.36 -2.16
C LEU A 74 -3.88 -0.67 -2.29
N VAL A 75 -4.82 -0.68 -1.35
CA VAL A 75 -6.03 -1.53 -1.41
C VAL A 75 -6.93 -1.11 -2.57
N TYR A 76 -7.23 0.17 -2.70
CA TYR A 76 -8.05 0.70 -3.79
C TYR A 76 -7.42 0.42 -5.16
N PHE A 77 -6.10 0.62 -5.28
CA PHE A 77 -5.35 0.26 -6.48
C PHE A 77 -5.51 -1.24 -6.80
N SER A 78 -5.33 -2.10 -5.80
CA SER A 78 -5.39 -3.55 -5.99
C SER A 78 -6.76 -3.99 -6.52
N ILE A 79 -7.84 -3.48 -5.95
CA ILE A 79 -9.22 -3.76 -6.38
C ILE A 79 -9.46 -3.25 -7.80
N THR A 80 -9.16 -1.99 -8.05
CA THR A 80 -9.44 -1.36 -9.34
C THR A 80 -8.60 -1.92 -10.47
N TYR A 81 -7.34 -2.27 -10.20
CA TYR A 81 -6.47 -2.90 -11.19
C TYR A 81 -6.93 -4.34 -11.51
N PHE A 82 -7.35 -5.09 -10.49
CA PHE A 82 -7.87 -6.45 -10.67
C PHE A 82 -9.14 -6.46 -11.52
N ASN A 83 -10.05 -5.51 -11.29
CA ASN A 83 -11.35 -5.45 -11.96
C ASN A 83 -11.31 -4.82 -13.35
N HIS A 84 -10.33 -3.98 -13.66
CA HIS A 84 -10.29 -3.17 -14.89
C HIS A 84 -10.47 -3.98 -16.19
N GLU A 85 -10.04 -5.24 -16.22
CA GLU A 85 -10.23 -6.10 -17.40
C GLU A 85 -11.46 -7.01 -17.28
N LEU A 86 -12.00 -7.19 -16.06
CA LEU A 86 -13.14 -8.08 -15.85
C LEU A 86 -14.44 -7.50 -16.42
N GLU A 87 -14.57 -6.17 -16.45
CA GLU A 87 -15.79 -5.52 -16.92
C GLU A 87 -15.87 -5.51 -18.44
N ASP A 88 -14.74 -5.25 -19.14
CA ASP A 88 -14.72 -5.08 -20.59
C ASP A 88 -14.40 -6.36 -21.40
N LEU A 89 -13.69 -7.32 -20.80
CA LEU A 89 -13.11 -8.45 -21.52
C LEU A 89 -13.43 -9.83 -20.90
N LYS A 90 -14.40 -9.90 -19.98
CA LYS A 90 -14.70 -11.10 -19.20
C LYS A 90 -14.90 -12.35 -20.08
N GLU A 91 -15.68 -12.24 -21.14
CA GLU A 91 -15.95 -13.35 -22.05
C GLU A 91 -14.73 -13.76 -22.87
N TYR A 92 -13.94 -12.78 -23.31
CA TYR A 92 -12.74 -13.00 -24.11
C TYR A 92 -11.60 -13.65 -23.33
N ILE A 93 -11.43 -13.24 -22.05
CA ILE A 93 -10.40 -13.77 -21.17
C ILE A 93 -10.70 -15.21 -20.76
N ILE A 94 -11.98 -15.51 -20.47
CA ILE A 94 -12.42 -16.87 -20.10
C ILE A 94 -12.17 -17.86 -21.23
N VAL A 95 -12.37 -17.44 -22.48
CA VAL A 95 -12.23 -18.31 -23.66
C VAL A 95 -10.77 -18.46 -24.09
N ARG A 96 -9.97 -17.42 -24.03
CA ARG A 96 -8.61 -17.39 -24.60
C ARG A 96 -7.49 -17.72 -23.62
N GLU A 97 -7.60 -17.32 -22.38
CA GLU A 97 -6.64 -17.66 -21.32
C GLU A 97 -7.33 -18.55 -20.28
N LYS A 98 -6.72 -19.71 -19.99
CA LYS A 98 -7.17 -20.54 -18.85
C LYS A 98 -7.25 -19.62 -17.62
N SER A 99 -8.42 -19.40 -17.08
CA SER A 99 -8.75 -18.42 -16.04
C SER A 99 -7.74 -18.34 -14.88
N LYS A 100 -7.16 -19.49 -14.48
CA LYS A 100 -6.15 -19.56 -13.41
C LYS A 100 -4.84 -18.81 -13.75
N LYS A 101 -4.35 -18.90 -15.00
CA LYS A 101 -3.10 -18.22 -15.38
C LYS A 101 -3.25 -16.70 -15.39
N TRP A 102 -4.41 -16.23 -15.81
CA TRP A 102 -4.72 -14.79 -15.80
C TRP A 102 -4.76 -14.23 -14.37
N ILE A 103 -5.47 -14.89 -13.45
CA ILE A 103 -5.55 -14.49 -12.04
C ILE A 103 -4.16 -14.42 -11.41
N VAL A 104 -3.34 -15.47 -11.56
CA VAL A 104 -1.98 -15.50 -11.00
C VAL A 104 -1.15 -14.36 -11.56
N ARG A 105 -1.25 -14.06 -12.86
CA ARG A 105 -0.53 -12.95 -13.48
C ARG A 105 -0.97 -11.62 -12.89
N LYS A 106 -2.27 -11.37 -12.72
CA LYS A 106 -2.79 -10.12 -12.12
C LYS A 106 -2.31 -9.93 -10.69
N ILE A 107 -2.44 -10.96 -9.87
CA ILE A 107 -1.95 -10.94 -8.49
C ILE A 107 -0.45 -10.64 -8.45
N PHE A 108 0.35 -11.27 -9.31
CA PHE A 108 1.79 -11.01 -9.38
C PHE A 108 2.11 -9.54 -9.70
N PHE A 109 1.40 -8.91 -10.63
CA PHE A 109 1.62 -7.50 -10.97
C PHE A 109 1.13 -6.55 -9.86
N ILE A 110 0.07 -6.89 -9.14
CA ILE A 110 -0.36 -6.15 -7.95
C ILE A 110 0.76 -6.18 -6.88
N PHE A 111 1.34 -7.34 -6.61
CA PHE A 111 2.45 -7.47 -5.66
C PHE A 111 3.66 -6.65 -6.09
N LEU A 112 4.03 -6.73 -7.35
CA LEU A 112 5.15 -5.98 -7.90
C LEU A 112 4.92 -4.46 -7.73
N TYR A 113 3.72 -3.99 -7.97
CA TYR A 113 3.37 -2.58 -7.78
C TYR A 113 3.43 -2.15 -6.32
N ILE A 114 2.86 -2.94 -5.40
CA ILE A 114 2.90 -2.68 -3.95
C ILE A 114 4.35 -2.58 -3.47
N ILE A 115 5.18 -3.55 -3.86
CA ILE A 115 6.60 -3.56 -3.50
C ILE A 115 7.30 -2.31 -4.04
N LEU A 116 7.06 -1.94 -5.29
CA LEU A 116 7.67 -0.78 -5.92
C LEU A 116 7.32 0.51 -5.19
N ILE A 117 6.04 0.76 -4.91
CA ILE A 117 5.60 1.96 -4.18
C ILE A 117 6.19 1.98 -2.76
N LYS A 118 6.16 0.86 -2.04
CA LYS A 118 6.73 0.81 -0.69
C LYS A 118 8.24 1.00 -0.68
N LEU A 119 8.98 0.41 -1.60
CA LEU A 119 10.42 0.65 -1.72
C LEU A 119 10.73 2.12 -2.01
N LEU A 120 9.93 2.76 -2.84
CA LEU A 120 10.09 4.18 -3.17
C LEU A 120 9.82 5.06 -1.95
N LEU A 121 8.80 4.76 -1.14
CA LEU A 121 8.53 5.45 0.12
C LEU A 121 9.64 5.25 1.15
N ILE A 122 10.12 4.03 1.33
CA ILE A 122 11.26 3.71 2.21
C ILE A 122 12.52 4.43 1.75
N PHE A 123 12.77 4.49 0.45
CA PHE A 123 13.91 5.23 -0.11
C PHE A 123 13.82 6.72 0.22
N MET A 124 12.64 7.33 0.05
CA MET A 124 12.43 8.74 0.40
C MET A 124 12.60 8.99 1.90
N LEU A 125 12.05 8.13 2.77
CA LEU A 125 12.28 8.19 4.22
C LEU A 125 13.77 8.14 4.56
N ASN A 126 14.52 7.22 3.96
CA ASN A 126 15.96 7.09 4.18
C ASN A 126 16.73 8.33 3.72
N LEU A 127 16.31 9.00 2.64
CA LEU A 127 16.91 10.27 2.22
C LEU A 127 16.69 11.36 3.28
N PHE A 128 15.48 11.49 3.83
CA PHE A 128 15.19 12.45 4.90
C PHE A 128 15.97 12.14 6.17
N CYS A 129 16.07 10.87 6.54
CA CYS A 129 16.78 10.41 7.74
C CYS A 129 18.30 10.27 7.55
N SER A 130 18.86 10.70 6.39
CA SER A 130 20.30 10.62 6.07
C SER A 130 20.89 9.21 6.21
N PHE A 131 20.11 8.17 5.89
CA PHE A 131 20.48 6.74 5.97
C PHE A 131 21.02 6.29 7.34
N ARG A 132 20.62 6.95 8.43
CA ARG A 132 21.12 6.65 9.79
C ARG A 132 20.48 5.42 10.44
N TYR A 133 19.38 4.90 9.88
CA TYR A 133 18.62 3.81 10.49
C TYR A 133 18.91 2.48 9.84
N ASN A 134 19.40 1.54 10.66
CA ASN A 134 19.58 0.17 10.26
C ASN A 134 18.55 -0.71 10.99
N ILE A 135 17.38 -0.84 10.39
CA ILE A 135 16.30 -1.68 10.91
C ILE A 135 16.46 -3.09 10.32
N GLY A 136 16.18 -4.09 11.14
CA GLY A 136 16.24 -5.49 10.71
C GLY A 136 15.32 -5.76 9.50
N VAL A 137 15.80 -6.54 8.55
CA VAL A 137 15.08 -6.93 7.32
C VAL A 137 13.69 -7.53 7.64
N SER A 138 13.54 -8.14 8.82
CA SER A 138 12.27 -8.71 9.29
C SER A 138 11.13 -7.70 9.35
N TYR A 139 11.38 -6.45 9.75
CA TYR A 139 10.35 -5.41 9.80
C TYR A 139 9.82 -5.05 8.41
N TYR A 140 10.71 -4.95 7.42
CA TYR A 140 10.30 -4.70 6.04
C TYR A 140 9.49 -5.87 5.48
N LEU A 141 9.95 -7.10 5.70
CA LEU A 141 9.25 -8.30 5.24
C LEU A 141 7.86 -8.41 5.83
N LEU A 142 7.69 -8.19 7.13
CA LEU A 142 6.39 -8.23 7.79
C LEU A 142 5.45 -7.14 7.28
N THR A 143 5.95 -5.92 7.07
CA THR A 143 5.18 -4.83 6.45
C THR A 143 4.70 -5.18 5.05
N PHE A 144 5.56 -5.76 4.20
CA PHE A 144 5.16 -6.20 2.86
C PHE A 144 4.12 -7.31 2.92
N LEU A 145 4.32 -8.34 3.75
CA LEU A 145 3.38 -9.44 3.91
C LEU A 145 2.02 -8.94 4.41
N TYR A 146 2.00 -8.02 5.35
CA TYR A 146 0.78 -7.42 5.87
C TYR A 146 -0.03 -6.72 4.77
N ILE A 147 0.59 -5.82 4.01
CA ILE A 147 -0.09 -5.08 2.94
C ILE A 147 -0.56 -6.01 1.82
N ILE A 148 0.24 -7.00 1.46
CA ILE A 148 -0.13 -8.00 0.46
C ILE A 148 -1.36 -8.80 0.94
N SER A 149 -1.38 -9.21 2.19
CA SER A 149 -2.50 -9.96 2.78
C SER A 149 -3.80 -9.16 2.76
N ILE A 150 -3.75 -7.87 3.16
CA ILE A 150 -4.90 -6.97 3.10
C ILE A 150 -5.36 -6.75 1.64
N SER A 151 -4.43 -6.63 0.70
CA SER A 151 -4.76 -6.45 -0.71
C SER A 151 -5.47 -7.68 -1.31
N ILE A 152 -5.05 -8.89 -0.96
CA ILE A 152 -5.72 -10.12 -1.38
C ILE A 152 -7.11 -10.19 -0.75
N LEU A 153 -7.21 -9.93 0.55
CA LEU A 153 -8.48 -9.92 1.28
C LEU A 153 -9.46 -8.92 0.67
N SER A 154 -9.00 -7.73 0.30
CA SER A 154 -9.82 -6.70 -0.33
C SER A 154 -10.37 -7.12 -1.70
N ILE A 155 -9.56 -7.82 -2.51
CA ILE A 155 -10.01 -8.39 -3.79
C ILE A 155 -11.08 -9.45 -3.55
N THR A 156 -10.91 -10.31 -2.54
CA THR A 156 -11.92 -11.34 -2.22
C THR A 156 -13.22 -10.73 -1.73
N ILE A 157 -13.16 -9.72 -0.86
CA ILE A 157 -14.34 -8.99 -0.40
C ILE A 157 -15.05 -8.32 -1.57
N ASN A 158 -14.29 -7.68 -2.47
CA ASN A 158 -14.87 -7.02 -3.63
C ASN A 158 -15.60 -7.98 -4.58
N ASN A 159 -15.10 -9.20 -4.73
CA ASN A 159 -15.77 -10.24 -5.53
C ASN A 159 -17.14 -10.62 -4.93
N ILE A 160 -17.31 -10.51 -3.61
CA ILE A 160 -18.56 -10.79 -2.91
C ILE A 160 -19.51 -9.58 -2.98
N VAL A 161 -19.01 -8.40 -2.62
CA VAL A 161 -19.82 -7.18 -2.45
C VAL A 161 -20.09 -6.47 -3.78
N LYS A 162 -19.25 -6.69 -4.79
CA LYS A 162 -19.32 -6.05 -6.12
C LYS A 162 -19.29 -4.50 -6.09
N SER A 163 -18.68 -3.93 -5.07
CA SER A 163 -18.52 -2.48 -4.91
C SER A 163 -17.10 -2.16 -4.44
N ASN A 164 -16.34 -1.50 -5.30
CA ASN A 164 -14.94 -1.15 -5.02
C ASN A 164 -14.81 -0.29 -3.75
N THR A 165 -15.71 0.67 -3.57
CA THR A 165 -15.70 1.60 -2.44
C THR A 165 -15.99 0.87 -1.13
N VAL A 166 -17.04 0.04 -1.10
CA VAL A 166 -17.41 -0.73 0.10
C VAL A 166 -16.30 -1.72 0.45
N ALA A 167 -15.76 -2.44 -0.53
CA ALA A 167 -14.67 -3.38 -0.31
C ALA A 167 -13.42 -2.68 0.26
N THR A 168 -13.09 -1.48 -0.22
CA THR A 168 -11.97 -0.70 0.30
C THR A 168 -12.22 -0.31 1.75
N ILE A 169 -13.38 0.24 2.08
CA ILE A 169 -13.73 0.67 3.44
C ILE A 169 -13.68 -0.53 4.39
N VAL A 170 -14.32 -1.64 4.05
CA VAL A 170 -14.33 -2.84 4.89
C VAL A 170 -12.93 -3.40 5.11
N SER A 171 -12.10 -3.44 4.07
CA SER A 171 -10.72 -3.96 4.18
C SER A 171 -9.85 -3.06 5.05
N VAL A 172 -10.02 -1.75 4.96
CA VAL A 172 -9.30 -0.77 5.79
C VAL A 172 -9.76 -0.88 7.24
N LEU A 173 -11.06 -0.98 7.50
CA LEU A 173 -11.58 -1.18 8.86
C LEU A 173 -11.05 -2.48 9.47
N LEU A 174 -11.05 -3.59 8.73
CA LEU A 174 -10.48 -4.85 9.19
C LEU A 174 -8.98 -4.75 9.48
N SER A 175 -8.23 -4.02 8.65
CA SER A 175 -6.80 -3.80 8.89
C SER A 175 -6.55 -3.06 10.21
N TYR A 176 -7.42 -2.10 10.53
CA TYR A 176 -7.35 -1.36 11.80
C TYR A 176 -7.77 -2.19 13.00
N LEU A 177 -8.83 -2.97 12.89
CA LEU A 177 -9.24 -3.88 13.98
C LEU A 177 -8.12 -4.86 14.33
N LEU A 178 -7.47 -5.44 13.32
CA LEU A 178 -6.30 -6.29 13.53
C LEU A 178 -5.10 -5.54 14.16
N TYR A 179 -5.02 -4.23 13.97
CA TYR A 179 -3.97 -3.41 14.55
C TYR A 179 -4.19 -3.16 16.05
N PHE A 180 -5.45 -2.97 16.48
CA PHE A 180 -5.79 -2.67 17.88
C PHE A 180 -5.99 -3.91 18.78
N GLU A 181 -6.16 -5.11 18.21
CA GLU A 181 -6.32 -6.34 19.01
C GLU A 181 -4.99 -6.94 19.52
N PHE A 182 -3.85 -6.42 19.08
CA PHE A 182 -2.52 -6.93 19.44
C PHE A 182 -1.75 -5.99 20.39
N ASP A 183 -2.34 -4.89 20.85
CA ASP A 183 -1.90 -4.07 21.98
C ASP A 183 -2.59 -4.52 23.27
#